data_6bde9a47f235236de5f7d25479867e52
#
_entry.id   6bde9a47f235236de5f7d25479867e52
#
_cell.length_a   1.000
_cell.length_b   1.000
_cell.length_c   1.000
_cell.angle_alpha   90.00
_cell.angle_beta   90.00
_cell.angle_gamma   90.00
#
_symmetry.space_group_name_H-M   'P 1'
#
loop_
_entity.id
_entity.type
_entity.pdbx_description
1 polymer ?
#
loop_
_entity_poly.entity_id
_entity_poly.type
_entity_poly.pdbx_seq_one_letter_code
_entity_poly.pdbx_strand_id
1 'polypeptide(L)'
;MPLIPERVKYRKMHRGSRAGLATRGHTVAFGEYGLQAMERCWLDTKQIEAARVAVTRFMKRRGKVWIRIFPQKSFTKKPLETRMGKGKGPLESWVAVIRPANVLFEVDGVTEAVARESLRLAATKLPIRTKFISRHRIAV
;
A
#
# COMPACT_ATOMS: atom_id res chain seq x y z
N MET A 1 10.04 8.11 -7.23
CA MET A 1 8.84 8.77 -7.78
C MET A 1 7.97 9.25 -6.62
N PRO A 2 7.53 10.49 -6.60
CA PRO A 2 6.57 10.89 -5.59
C PRO A 2 5.21 10.24 -5.89
N LEU A 3 4.80 9.29 -5.05
CA LEU A 3 3.48 8.68 -5.11
C LEU A 3 2.45 9.63 -4.48
N ILE A 4 2.13 10.70 -5.19
CA ILE A 4 1.12 11.68 -4.77
C ILE A 4 0.21 11.98 -5.97
N PRO A 5 -1.06 12.37 -5.74
CA PRO A 5 -1.93 12.81 -6.82
C PRO A 5 -1.37 14.06 -7.50
N GLU A 6 -1.31 14.08 -8.82
CA GLU A 6 -0.87 15.24 -9.59
C GLU A 6 -1.86 16.40 -9.49
N ARG A 7 -3.14 16.08 -9.50
CA ARG A 7 -4.22 17.07 -9.44
C ARG A 7 -5.34 16.61 -8.53
N VAL A 8 -5.72 17.49 -7.60
CA VAL A 8 -6.87 17.26 -6.70
C VAL A 8 -7.75 18.51 -6.71
N LYS A 9 -9.07 18.30 -6.67
CA LYS A 9 -10.03 19.39 -6.58
C LYS A 9 -9.96 20.07 -5.21
N TYR A 10 -9.86 19.27 -4.14
CA TYR A 10 -9.73 19.74 -2.76
C TYR A 10 -8.52 19.05 -2.10
N ARG A 11 -7.64 19.84 -1.50
CA ARG A 11 -6.42 19.31 -0.86
C ARG A 11 -6.70 18.65 0.48
N LYS A 12 -7.70 19.11 1.23
CA LYS A 12 -8.04 18.61 2.56
C LYS A 12 -9.31 17.79 2.48
N MET A 13 -9.28 16.60 3.05
CA MET A 13 -10.39 15.65 3.04
C MET A 13 -10.85 15.34 4.47
N HIS A 14 -12.11 14.92 4.61
CA HIS A 14 -12.59 14.35 5.87
C HIS A 14 -11.81 13.08 6.22
N ARG A 15 -11.68 12.80 7.52
CA ARG A 15 -10.93 11.63 7.99
C ARG A 15 -11.51 10.31 7.46
N GLY A 16 -12.82 10.16 7.44
CA GLY A 16 -13.51 8.97 6.97
C GLY A 16 -13.32 7.77 7.88
N SER A 17 -13.80 6.60 7.43
CA SER A 17 -13.74 5.34 8.16
C SER A 17 -12.84 4.33 7.44
N ARG A 18 -12.16 3.48 8.21
CA ARG A 18 -11.39 2.32 7.73
C ARG A 18 -12.07 0.99 8.05
N ALA A 19 -13.32 1.03 8.51
CA ALA A 19 -14.06 -0.16 8.89
C ALA A 19 -14.38 -1.06 7.67
N GLY A 20 -14.64 -2.32 7.94
CA GLY A 20 -15.01 -3.32 6.95
C GLY A 20 -13.82 -4.00 6.28
N LEU A 21 -14.14 -4.91 5.37
CA LEU A 21 -13.20 -5.65 4.53
C LEU A 21 -13.12 -5.03 3.13
N ALA A 22 -12.04 -5.29 2.42
CA ALA A 22 -11.92 -4.89 1.04
C ALA A 22 -12.85 -5.72 0.14
N THR A 23 -13.69 -5.05 -0.63
CA THR A 23 -14.58 -5.66 -1.62
C THR A 23 -14.02 -5.59 -3.04
N ARG A 24 -13.00 -4.76 -3.25
CA ARG A 24 -12.27 -4.59 -4.51
C ARG A 24 -10.79 -4.59 -4.26
N GLY A 25 -10.01 -5.05 -5.24
CA GLY A 25 -8.55 -5.14 -5.10
C GLY A 25 -8.11 -6.15 -4.04
N HIS A 26 -8.86 -7.22 -3.82
CA HIS A 26 -8.58 -8.28 -2.86
C HIS A 26 -8.06 -9.57 -3.51
N THR A 27 -7.98 -9.61 -4.82
CA THR A 27 -7.45 -10.74 -5.59
C THR A 27 -6.23 -10.33 -6.41
N VAL A 28 -5.33 -11.29 -6.68
CA VAL A 28 -4.19 -11.09 -7.59
C VAL A 28 -4.74 -11.02 -9.01
N ALA A 29 -4.50 -9.91 -9.69
CA ALA A 29 -5.04 -9.66 -11.03
C ALA A 29 -3.96 -9.53 -12.11
N PHE A 30 -2.83 -8.93 -11.81
CA PHE A 30 -1.76 -8.63 -12.78
C PHE A 30 -0.63 -9.65 -12.76
N GLY A 31 -0.20 -10.09 -11.59
CA GLY A 31 0.90 -11.02 -11.41
C GLY A 31 0.45 -12.43 -11.02
N GLU A 32 1.41 -13.27 -10.65
CA GLU A 32 1.16 -14.62 -10.14
C GLU A 32 1.11 -14.65 -8.60
N TYR A 33 1.85 -13.77 -7.97
CA TYR A 33 1.98 -13.71 -6.50
C TYR A 33 1.65 -12.32 -5.98
N GLY A 34 1.15 -12.25 -4.76
CA GLY A 34 0.80 -10.99 -4.15
C GLY A 34 1.01 -10.95 -2.64
N LEU A 35 1.06 -9.74 -2.11
CA LEU A 35 1.08 -9.45 -0.67
C LEU A 35 -0.25 -8.83 -0.27
N GLN A 36 -0.99 -9.53 0.58
CA GLN A 36 -2.32 -9.14 1.04
C GLN A 36 -2.26 -8.60 2.45
N ALA A 37 -2.94 -7.48 2.70
CA ALA A 37 -3.07 -6.91 4.04
C ALA A 37 -4.05 -7.73 4.89
N MET A 38 -3.68 -7.96 6.14
CA MET A 38 -4.52 -8.62 7.14
C MET A 38 -5.17 -7.62 8.11
N GLU A 39 -4.69 -6.41 8.14
CA GLU A 39 -5.11 -5.35 9.05
C GLU A 39 -5.44 -4.06 8.30
N ARG A 40 -6.23 -3.21 8.94
CA ARG A 40 -6.54 -1.87 8.42
C ARG A 40 -5.44 -0.88 8.79
N CYS A 41 -5.06 -0.02 7.86
CA CYS A 41 -4.04 0.99 8.09
C CYS A 41 -4.18 2.16 7.10
N TRP A 42 -3.52 3.26 7.42
CA TRP A 42 -3.15 4.29 6.48
C TRP A 42 -1.66 4.15 6.19
N LEU A 43 -1.33 3.74 4.97
CA LEU A 43 0.06 3.61 4.52
C LEU A 43 0.53 4.91 3.90
N ASP A 44 1.63 5.43 4.43
CA ASP A 44 2.28 6.61 3.89
C ASP A 44 3.06 6.28 2.61
N THR A 45 3.22 7.25 1.75
CA THR A 45 4.02 7.21 0.53
C THR A 45 5.42 6.64 0.76
N LYS A 46 6.07 7.05 1.85
CA LYS A 46 7.42 6.58 2.22
C LYS A 46 7.47 5.08 2.52
N GLN A 47 6.44 4.56 3.18
CA GLN A 47 6.33 3.13 3.50
C GLN A 47 6.11 2.30 2.24
N ILE A 48 5.24 2.76 1.34
CA ILE A 48 4.98 2.11 0.05
C ILE A 48 6.25 2.06 -0.78
N GLU A 49 6.98 3.16 -0.88
CA GLU A 49 8.23 3.22 -1.65
C GLU A 49 9.32 2.35 -1.03
N ALA A 50 9.46 2.34 0.28
CA ALA A 50 10.42 1.47 0.98
C ALA A 50 10.14 -0.02 0.71
N ALA A 51 8.88 -0.42 0.74
CA ALA A 51 8.47 -1.80 0.42
C ALA A 51 8.75 -2.15 -1.05
N ARG A 52 8.40 -1.27 -1.99
CA ARG A 52 8.70 -1.45 -3.42
C ARG A 52 10.20 -1.65 -3.66
N VAL A 53 11.04 -0.82 -3.06
CA VAL A 53 12.49 -0.91 -3.19
C VAL A 53 13.02 -2.24 -2.63
N ALA A 54 12.47 -2.70 -1.49
CA ALA A 54 12.87 -3.98 -0.90
C ALA A 54 12.57 -5.16 -1.85
N VAL A 55 11.40 -5.17 -2.49
CA VAL A 55 11.04 -6.20 -3.48
C VAL A 55 11.98 -6.19 -4.67
N THR A 56 12.15 -5.04 -5.30
CA THR A 56 12.96 -4.92 -6.52
C THR A 56 14.45 -5.22 -6.29
N ARG A 57 14.99 -4.85 -5.15
CA ARG A 57 16.39 -5.17 -4.78
C ARG A 57 16.61 -6.65 -4.60
N PHE A 58 15.72 -7.34 -3.89
CA PHE A 58 15.85 -8.78 -3.70
C PHE A 58 15.74 -9.55 -5.02
N MET A 59 14.81 -9.16 -5.88
CA MET A 59 14.62 -9.76 -7.19
C MET A 59 15.73 -9.40 -8.19
N LYS A 60 16.71 -8.55 -7.81
CA LYS A 60 17.80 -8.07 -8.69
C LYS A 60 17.25 -7.46 -9.99
N ARG A 61 16.11 -6.78 -9.92
CA ARG A 61 15.37 -6.19 -11.05
C ARG A 61 14.85 -7.23 -12.08
N ARG A 62 14.85 -8.51 -11.74
CA ARG A 62 14.20 -9.56 -12.53
C ARG A 62 12.71 -9.56 -12.23
N GLY A 63 11.92 -9.95 -13.22
CA GLY A 63 10.47 -9.96 -13.08
C GLY A 63 9.84 -8.57 -13.08
N LYS A 64 8.57 -8.53 -12.74
CA LYS A 64 7.75 -7.32 -12.75
C LYS A 64 7.03 -7.15 -11.42
N VAL A 65 6.94 -5.90 -10.97
CA VAL A 65 6.25 -5.54 -9.71
C VAL A 65 5.16 -4.53 -10.01
N TRP A 66 3.96 -4.76 -9.46
CA TRP A 66 2.85 -3.81 -9.50
C TRP A 66 2.52 -3.35 -8.09
N ILE A 67 2.42 -2.05 -7.93
CA ILE A 67 1.87 -1.44 -6.72
C ILE A 67 0.36 -1.32 -6.92
N ARG A 68 -0.43 -2.08 -6.14
CA ARG A 68 -1.88 -2.12 -6.28
C ARG A 68 -2.60 -1.04 -5.48
N ILE A 69 -1.89 -0.30 -4.67
CA ILE A 69 -2.40 0.76 -3.81
C ILE A 69 -1.82 2.11 -4.22
N PHE A 70 -2.60 3.16 -4.01
CA PHE A 70 -2.17 4.53 -4.29
C PHE A 70 -2.53 5.46 -3.13
N PRO A 71 -1.64 6.33 -2.66
CA PRO A 71 -1.90 7.27 -1.59
C PRO A 71 -2.70 8.47 -2.09
N GLN A 72 -4.00 8.31 -2.17
CA GLN A 72 -4.92 9.33 -2.69
C GLN A 72 -5.59 10.17 -1.60
N LYS A 73 -5.47 9.78 -0.33
CA LYS A 73 -6.08 10.48 0.79
C LYS A 73 -5.09 11.43 1.43
N SER A 74 -5.50 12.68 1.59
CA SER A 74 -4.70 13.68 2.30
C SER A 74 -4.81 13.51 3.81
N PHE A 75 -3.70 13.66 4.50
CA PHE A 75 -3.59 13.65 5.95
C PHE A 75 -3.11 15.00 6.44
N THR A 76 -3.85 15.60 7.36
CA THR A 76 -3.52 16.90 7.95
C THR A 76 -3.11 16.75 9.40
N LYS A 77 -2.17 17.55 9.84
CA LYS A 77 -1.71 17.61 11.24
C LYS A 77 -1.49 19.04 11.66
N LYS A 78 -1.93 19.38 12.85
CA LYS A 78 -1.60 20.67 13.46
C LYS A 78 -0.24 20.60 14.14
N PRO A 79 0.54 21.70 14.18
CA PRO A 79 1.74 21.79 15.01
C PRO A 79 1.43 21.48 16.48
N LEU A 80 2.38 20.88 17.19
CA LEU A 80 2.23 20.53 18.62
C LEU A 80 1.90 21.73 19.52
N GLU A 81 2.41 22.90 19.17
CA GLU A 81 2.28 24.14 19.93
C GLU A 81 0.98 24.90 19.64
N THR A 82 0.16 24.43 18.70
CA THR A 82 -1.08 25.10 18.30
C THR A 82 -2.23 24.68 19.19
N ARG A 83 -2.97 25.65 19.72
CA ARG A 83 -4.21 25.41 20.48
C ARG A 83 -5.30 24.85 19.57
N MET A 84 -6.26 24.15 20.16
CA MET A 84 -7.45 23.63 19.47
C MET A 84 -8.29 24.78 18.88
N GLY A 85 -8.97 24.49 17.75
CA GLY A 85 -9.78 25.48 17.03
C GLY A 85 -9.04 26.18 15.89
N LYS A 86 -9.62 27.22 15.34
CA LYS A 86 -9.11 28.04 14.21
C LYS A 86 -8.89 27.24 12.91
N GLY A 87 -9.74 26.26 12.64
CA GLY A 87 -9.75 25.52 11.37
C GLY A 87 -8.87 24.26 11.33
N LYS A 88 -8.92 23.60 10.18
CA LYS A 88 -8.18 22.35 9.92
C LYS A 88 -6.69 22.63 9.70
N GLY A 89 -5.83 21.77 10.26
CA GLY A 89 -4.39 21.90 10.11
C GLY A 89 -3.89 21.82 8.67
N PRO A 90 -2.61 22.16 8.41
CA PRO A 90 -2.03 22.04 7.08
C PRO A 90 -1.87 20.58 6.66
N LEU A 91 -1.75 20.36 5.36
CA LEU A 91 -1.47 19.05 4.78
C LEU A 91 -0.07 18.59 5.22
N GLU A 92 0.02 17.38 5.78
CA GLU A 92 1.29 16.77 6.19
C GLU A 92 1.75 15.72 5.17
N SER A 93 0.87 14.79 4.81
CA SER A 93 1.21 13.71 3.89
C SER A 93 0.00 13.16 3.15
N TRP A 94 0.27 12.31 2.19
CA TRP A 94 -0.72 11.52 1.48
C TRP A 94 -0.64 10.07 1.91
N VAL A 95 -1.80 9.44 2.12
CA VAL A 95 -1.89 8.07 2.61
C VAL A 95 -2.84 7.23 1.76
N ALA A 96 -2.53 5.95 1.63
CA ALA A 96 -3.42 4.95 1.08
C ALA A 96 -4.27 4.34 2.19
N VAL A 97 -5.57 4.29 2.00
CA VAL A 97 -6.49 3.64 2.95
C VAL A 97 -6.50 2.14 2.65
N ILE A 98 -5.98 1.36 3.59
CA ILE A 98 -5.90 -0.09 3.50
C ILE A 98 -6.94 -0.72 4.41
N ARG A 99 -7.67 -1.68 3.85
CA ARG A 99 -8.58 -2.55 4.58
C ARG A 99 -8.07 -3.99 4.56
N PRO A 100 -8.43 -4.83 5.51
CA PRO A 100 -8.12 -6.25 5.44
C PRO A 100 -8.56 -6.85 4.12
N ALA A 101 -7.75 -7.75 3.58
CA ALA A 101 -7.86 -8.37 2.26
C ALA A 101 -7.37 -7.53 1.06
N ASN A 102 -7.03 -6.25 1.19
CA ASN A 102 -6.39 -5.51 0.11
C ASN A 102 -5.07 -6.14 -0.33
N VAL A 103 -4.88 -6.29 -1.63
CA VAL A 103 -3.58 -6.66 -2.21
C VAL A 103 -2.74 -5.39 -2.35
N LEU A 104 -1.56 -5.38 -1.76
CA LEU A 104 -0.65 -4.23 -1.72
C LEU A 104 0.31 -4.21 -2.90
N PHE A 105 0.94 -5.36 -3.16
CA PHE A 105 1.90 -5.56 -4.24
C PHE A 105 1.62 -6.86 -4.96
N GLU A 106 1.92 -6.89 -6.24
CA GLU A 106 1.93 -8.12 -7.05
C GLU A 106 3.28 -8.28 -7.72
N VAL A 107 3.68 -9.53 -7.93
CA VAL A 107 4.96 -9.91 -8.52
C VAL A 107 4.73 -10.99 -9.56
N ASP A 108 5.49 -10.92 -10.65
CA ASP A 108 5.49 -11.91 -11.72
C ASP A 108 6.89 -12.07 -12.34
N GLY A 109 7.08 -13.16 -13.07
CA GLY A 109 8.33 -13.44 -13.77
C GLY A 109 9.48 -13.95 -12.89
N VAL A 110 9.18 -14.45 -11.69
CA VAL A 110 10.13 -15.05 -10.76
C VAL A 110 9.56 -16.32 -10.16
N THR A 111 10.44 -17.16 -9.62
CA THR A 111 10.00 -18.38 -8.92
C THR A 111 9.24 -18.05 -7.64
N GLU A 112 8.38 -18.95 -7.19
CA GLU A 112 7.60 -18.75 -5.97
C GLU A 112 8.51 -18.47 -4.74
N ALA A 113 9.62 -19.18 -4.62
CA ALA A 113 10.57 -19.00 -3.52
C ALA A 113 11.14 -17.57 -3.48
N VAL A 114 11.53 -17.03 -4.64
CA VAL A 114 12.02 -15.66 -4.78
C VAL A 114 10.90 -14.65 -4.51
N ALA A 115 9.71 -14.88 -5.05
CA ALA A 115 8.55 -14.03 -4.81
C ALA A 115 8.18 -13.98 -3.33
N ARG A 116 8.12 -15.13 -2.67
CA ARG A 116 7.81 -15.25 -1.24
C ARG A 116 8.80 -14.49 -0.36
N GLU A 117 10.09 -14.64 -0.61
CA GLU A 117 11.11 -13.95 0.17
C GLU A 117 11.14 -12.43 -0.12
N SER A 118 11.00 -12.02 -1.38
CA SER A 118 10.94 -10.60 -1.73
C SER A 118 9.75 -9.89 -1.09
N LEU A 119 8.58 -10.52 -1.09
CA LEU A 119 7.37 -9.98 -0.46
C LEU A 119 7.46 -10.02 1.07
N ARG A 120 8.15 -11.02 1.65
CA ARG A 120 8.44 -11.04 3.09
C ARG A 120 9.30 -9.84 3.51
N LEU A 121 10.32 -9.51 2.73
CA LEU A 121 11.15 -8.32 2.97
C LEU A 121 10.35 -7.02 2.83
N ALA A 122 9.46 -6.95 1.86
CA ALA A 122 8.54 -5.81 1.74
C ALA A 122 7.64 -5.68 2.98
N ALA A 123 7.13 -6.78 3.49
CA ALA A 123 6.28 -6.81 4.68
C ALA A 123 6.98 -6.21 5.91
N THR A 124 8.28 -6.39 6.05
CA THR A 124 9.07 -5.79 7.15
C THR A 124 9.11 -4.26 7.12
N LYS A 125 8.80 -3.63 5.98
CA LYS A 125 8.73 -2.17 5.82
C LYS A 125 7.34 -1.60 6.08
N LEU A 126 6.36 -2.47 6.32
CA LEU A 126 4.98 -2.09 6.53
C LEU A 126 4.58 -2.24 8.01
N PRO A 127 3.69 -1.38 8.52
CA PRO A 127 3.29 -1.39 9.93
C PRO A 127 2.18 -2.39 10.25
N ILE A 128 1.79 -3.24 9.29
CA ILE A 128 0.65 -4.17 9.40
C ILE A 128 1.08 -5.60 9.09
N ARG A 129 0.34 -6.54 9.63
CA ARG A 129 0.48 -7.95 9.25
C ARG A 129 -0.02 -8.17 7.82
N THR A 130 0.71 -8.99 7.09
CA THR A 130 0.45 -9.30 5.69
C THR A 130 0.52 -10.81 5.45
N LYS A 131 -0.10 -11.25 4.36
CA LYS A 131 -0.11 -12.65 3.93
C LYS A 131 0.37 -12.73 2.50
N PHE A 132 1.21 -13.72 2.22
CA PHE A 132 1.56 -14.11 0.85
C PHE A 132 0.37 -14.84 0.23
N ILE A 133 0.00 -14.46 -0.98
CA ILE A 133 -1.06 -15.11 -1.76
C ILE A 133 -0.55 -15.41 -3.16
N SER A 134 -1.05 -16.48 -3.76
CA SER A 134 -0.83 -16.82 -5.16
C SER A 134 -2.13 -16.71 -5.95
N ARG A 135 -2.01 -16.47 -7.23
CA ARG A 135 -3.15 -16.49 -8.14
C ARG A 135 -3.66 -17.93 -8.26
N HIS A 136 -4.95 -18.14 -8.00
CA HIS A 136 -5.56 -19.42 -8.28
C HIS A 136 -5.61 -19.62 -9.79
N ARG A 137 -4.76 -20.49 -10.33
CA ARG A 137 -4.97 -21.05 -11.66
C ARG A 137 -6.08 -22.08 -11.53
N ILE A 138 -7.23 -21.80 -12.11
CA ILE A 138 -8.21 -22.86 -12.36
C ILE A 138 -7.50 -23.76 -13.37
N ALA A 139 -7.13 -24.97 -12.94
CA ALA A 139 -6.68 -26.01 -13.88
C ALA A 139 -7.87 -26.30 -14.80
N VAL A 140 -7.70 -26.03 -16.10
CA VAL A 140 -8.61 -26.39 -17.16
C VAL A 140 -8.31 -27.83 -17.55
#